data_663a5e6e8907d4a69c9551eb23889e39
#
_entry.id   663a5e6e8907d4a69c9551eb23889e39
#
_cell.length_a   1.000
_cell.length_b   1.000
_cell.length_c   1.000
_cell.angle_alpha   90.00
_cell.angle_beta   90.00
_cell.angle_gamma   90.00
#
_symmetry.space_group_name_H-M   'P 1'
#
loop_
_entity.id
_entity.type
_entity.pdbx_description
1 polymer ?
#
loop_
_entity_poly.entity_id
_entity_poly.type
_entity_poly.pdbx_seq_one_letter_code
_entity_poly.pdbx_strand_id
1 'polypeptide(L)'
;MKKNNIIYWTTTGLFSAMMLFSASMYFTSPEVQANFTKMGFQDAFRIELGIAKIIGALVLLIPFLKGSVKEWAYAGFGITLISASILHASVGDPIANSITPLIFLGILVVSHIFWKKLLKATV
;
A
#
# COMPACT_ATOMS: atom_id res chain seq x y z
N MET A 1 21.68 13.35 -3.44
CA MET A 1 20.99 13.66 -2.16
C MET A 1 19.65 14.29 -2.42
N LYS A 2 19.64 15.51 -3.00
CA LYS A 2 18.38 16.18 -3.31
C LYS A 2 17.50 15.36 -4.25
N LYS A 3 18.09 14.75 -5.25
CA LYS A 3 17.40 13.88 -6.20
C LYS A 3 16.75 12.68 -5.50
N ASN A 4 17.49 12.06 -4.57
CA ASN A 4 16.95 10.91 -3.82
C ASN A 4 15.78 11.32 -2.94
N ASN A 5 15.85 12.49 -2.31
CA ASN A 5 14.72 13.02 -1.52
C ASN A 5 13.48 13.25 -2.38
N ILE A 6 13.67 13.83 -3.55
CA ILE A 6 12.55 14.10 -4.46
C ILE A 6 11.87 12.80 -4.88
N ILE A 7 12.67 11.81 -5.29
CA ILE A 7 12.12 10.52 -5.73
C ILE A 7 11.43 9.81 -4.57
N TYR A 8 12.06 9.78 -3.40
CA TYR A 8 11.48 9.15 -2.22
C TYR A 8 10.13 9.76 -1.86
N TRP A 9 10.08 11.10 -1.73
CA TRP A 9 8.85 11.76 -1.28
C TRP A 9 7.76 11.76 -2.35
N THR A 10 8.13 11.81 -3.63
CA THR A 10 7.16 11.70 -4.71
C THR A 10 6.49 10.32 -4.71
N THR A 11 7.28 9.26 -4.66
CA THR A 11 6.75 7.90 -4.67
C THR A 11 6.00 7.58 -3.38
N THR A 12 6.56 7.97 -2.24
CA THR A 12 5.93 7.73 -0.94
C THR A 12 4.63 8.51 -0.80
N GLY A 13 4.64 9.78 -1.18
CA GLY A 13 3.44 10.61 -1.12
C GLY A 13 2.34 10.10 -2.05
N LEU A 14 2.69 9.76 -3.27
CA LEU A 14 1.72 9.20 -4.22
C LEU A 14 1.14 7.88 -3.72
N PHE A 15 2.01 6.97 -3.30
CA PHE A 15 1.57 5.66 -2.80
C PHE A 15 0.66 5.82 -1.58
N SER A 16 1.09 6.64 -0.61
CA SER A 16 0.32 6.82 0.63
C SER A 16 -1.03 7.48 0.36
N ALA A 17 -1.07 8.48 -0.52
CA ALA A 17 -2.32 9.12 -0.89
C ALA A 17 -3.28 8.10 -1.53
N MET A 18 -2.78 7.26 -2.42
CA MET A 18 -3.60 6.22 -3.06
C MET A 18 -4.09 5.19 -2.04
N MET A 19 -3.26 4.83 -1.07
CA MET A 19 -3.67 3.89 -0.02
C MET A 19 -4.71 4.49 0.90
N LEU A 20 -4.59 5.77 1.25
CA LEU A 20 -5.61 6.45 2.06
C LEU A 20 -6.94 6.54 1.31
N PHE A 21 -6.89 6.86 0.02
CA PHE A 21 -8.10 6.88 -0.82
C PHE A 21 -8.74 5.50 -0.89
N SER A 22 -7.94 4.47 -1.15
CA SER A 22 -8.41 3.08 -1.19
C SER A 22 -9.04 2.66 0.13
N ALA A 23 -8.39 3.01 1.25
CA ALA A 23 -8.93 2.68 2.58
C ALA A 23 -10.28 3.36 2.82
N SER A 24 -10.44 4.61 2.39
CA SER A 24 -11.73 5.30 2.54
C SER A 24 -12.84 4.58 1.78
N MET A 25 -12.52 4.01 0.61
CA MET A 25 -13.50 3.26 -0.17
C MET A 25 -13.88 1.94 0.51
N TYR A 26 -13.01 1.36 1.31
CA TYR A 26 -13.34 0.15 2.07
C TYR A 26 -14.50 0.40 3.04
N PHE A 27 -14.67 1.64 3.51
CA PHE A 27 -15.71 1.99 4.46
C PHE A 27 -16.96 2.58 3.79
N THR A 28 -16.81 3.16 2.59
CA THR A 28 -17.86 3.98 1.99
C THR A 28 -18.42 3.43 0.68
N SER A 29 -17.67 2.61 -0.06
CA SER A 29 -18.09 2.13 -1.37
C SER A 29 -18.82 0.79 -1.28
N PRO A 30 -20.11 0.73 -1.65
CA PRO A 30 -20.83 -0.55 -1.71
C PRO A 30 -20.20 -1.54 -2.70
N GLU A 31 -19.62 -1.04 -3.80
CA GLU A 31 -18.99 -1.87 -4.80
C GLU A 31 -17.75 -2.58 -4.23
N VAL A 32 -16.92 -1.85 -3.48
CA VAL A 32 -15.75 -2.44 -2.82
C VAL A 32 -16.18 -3.46 -1.77
N GLN A 33 -17.23 -3.15 -0.99
CA GLN A 33 -17.77 -4.09 -0.01
C GLN A 33 -18.26 -5.36 -0.67
N ALA A 34 -18.95 -5.25 -1.81
CA ALA A 34 -19.41 -6.41 -2.56
C ALA A 34 -18.24 -7.24 -3.08
N ASN A 35 -17.16 -6.61 -3.52
CA ASN A 35 -15.96 -7.32 -3.97
C ASN A 35 -15.33 -8.14 -2.86
N PHE A 36 -15.26 -7.61 -1.64
CA PHE A 36 -14.75 -8.37 -0.50
C PHE A 36 -15.62 -9.60 -0.21
N THR A 37 -16.93 -9.43 -0.26
CA THR A 37 -17.86 -10.56 -0.07
C THR A 37 -17.66 -11.61 -1.16
N LYS A 38 -17.50 -11.19 -2.41
CA LYS A 38 -17.25 -12.08 -3.54
C LYS A 38 -15.96 -12.88 -3.34
N MET A 39 -14.95 -12.28 -2.73
CA MET A 39 -13.67 -12.94 -2.44
C MET A 39 -13.74 -13.83 -1.19
N GLY A 40 -14.85 -13.84 -0.49
CA GLY A 40 -15.05 -14.69 0.69
C GLY A 40 -14.62 -14.05 2.00
N PHE A 41 -14.42 -12.75 2.04
CA PHE A 41 -14.01 -12.05 3.27
C PHE A 41 -15.20 -11.50 4.03
N GLN A 42 -15.10 -11.53 5.35
CA GLN A 42 -16.09 -10.95 6.24
C GLN A 42 -15.90 -9.43 6.34
N ASP A 43 -16.98 -8.74 6.74
CA ASP A 43 -16.93 -7.29 6.93
C ASP A 43 -15.89 -6.90 7.97
N ALA A 44 -15.71 -7.68 9.04
CA ALA A 44 -14.70 -7.40 10.06
C ALA A 44 -13.30 -7.35 9.45
N PHE A 45 -12.98 -8.26 8.53
CA PHE A 45 -11.68 -8.27 7.87
C PHE A 45 -11.49 -7.03 6.99
N ARG A 46 -12.53 -6.63 6.26
CA ARG A 46 -12.50 -5.44 5.41
C ARG A 46 -12.20 -4.19 6.22
N ILE A 47 -12.89 -4.03 7.35
CA ILE A 47 -12.70 -2.89 8.24
C ILE A 47 -11.28 -2.90 8.82
N GLU A 48 -10.82 -4.06 9.28
CA GLU A 48 -9.48 -4.22 9.82
C GLU A 48 -8.42 -3.85 8.79
N LEU A 49 -8.57 -4.32 7.57
CA LEU A 49 -7.60 -4.03 6.50
C LEU A 49 -7.61 -2.54 6.14
N GLY A 50 -8.78 -1.91 6.13
CA GLY A 50 -8.90 -0.47 5.90
C GLY A 50 -8.17 0.33 6.96
N ILE A 51 -8.34 -0.02 8.23
CA ILE A 51 -7.65 0.64 9.33
C ILE A 51 -6.14 0.41 9.21
N ALA A 52 -5.72 -0.80 8.90
CA ALA A 52 -4.30 -1.12 8.73
C ALA A 52 -3.67 -0.31 7.60
N LYS A 53 -4.38 -0.11 6.49
CA LYS A 53 -3.90 0.74 5.39
C LYS A 53 -3.71 2.19 5.81
N ILE A 54 -4.64 2.72 6.59
CA ILE A 54 -4.52 4.10 7.09
C ILE A 54 -3.29 4.22 7.98
N ILE A 55 -3.13 3.31 8.93
CA ILE A 55 -1.98 3.32 9.84
C ILE A 55 -0.68 3.19 9.05
N GLY A 56 -0.62 2.24 8.11
CA GLY A 56 0.57 2.03 7.29
C GLY A 56 0.94 3.25 6.46
N ALA A 57 -0.06 3.88 5.84
CA ALA A 57 0.18 5.09 5.04
C ALA A 57 0.72 6.24 5.90
N LEU A 58 0.16 6.42 7.09
CA LEU A 58 0.63 7.44 8.00
C LEU A 58 2.07 7.15 8.46
N VAL A 59 2.39 5.89 8.73
CA VAL A 59 3.76 5.49 9.09
C VAL A 59 4.74 5.87 7.98
N LEU A 60 4.39 5.62 6.73
CA LEU A 60 5.25 5.97 5.61
C LEU A 60 5.43 7.48 5.43
N LEU A 61 4.40 8.26 5.76
CA LEU A 61 4.43 9.71 5.60
C LEU A 61 5.16 10.44 6.72
N ILE A 62 5.28 9.85 7.90
CA ILE A 62 5.92 10.50 9.03
C ILE A 62 7.45 10.41 8.89
N PRO A 63 8.16 11.53 8.71
CA PRO A 63 9.58 11.49 8.38
C PRO A 63 10.49 11.04 9.52
N PHE A 64 10.08 11.23 10.76
CA PHE A 64 10.92 10.85 11.90
C PHE A 64 10.77 9.38 12.31
N LEU A 65 9.78 8.66 11.77
CA LEU A 65 9.66 7.23 11.99
C LEU A 65 10.63 6.51 11.08
N LYS A 66 11.36 5.55 11.63
CA LYS A 66 12.35 4.79 10.87
C LYS A 66 12.57 3.43 11.54
N GLY A 67 13.40 2.61 10.90
CA GLY A 67 13.71 1.29 11.43
C GLY A 67 12.58 0.30 11.25
N SER A 68 12.35 -0.54 12.25
CA SER A 68 11.42 -1.66 12.16
C SER A 68 10.00 -1.26 11.84
N VAL A 69 9.54 -0.13 12.38
CA VAL A 69 8.15 0.33 12.15
C VAL A 69 7.91 0.59 10.67
N LYS A 70 8.84 1.29 10.02
CA LYS A 70 8.72 1.56 8.58
C LYS A 70 8.88 0.30 7.74
N GLU A 71 9.80 -0.58 8.11
CA GLU A 71 9.96 -1.85 7.41
C GLU A 71 8.68 -2.69 7.48
N TRP A 72 8.03 -2.72 8.64
CA TRP A 72 6.77 -3.45 8.78
C TRP A 72 5.68 -2.88 7.89
N ALA A 73 5.62 -1.55 7.77
CA ALA A 73 4.65 -0.91 6.88
C ALA A 73 4.90 -1.29 5.42
N TYR A 74 6.16 -1.23 4.97
CA TYR A 74 6.52 -1.65 3.62
C TYR A 74 6.19 -3.12 3.37
N ALA A 75 6.54 -4.00 4.31
CA ALA A 75 6.27 -5.42 4.19
C ALA A 75 4.77 -5.71 4.15
N GLY A 76 4.01 -5.06 5.03
CA GLY A 76 2.56 -5.23 5.08
C GLY A 76 1.88 -4.82 3.79
N PHE A 77 2.25 -3.66 3.24
CA PHE A 77 1.72 -3.23 1.95
C PHE A 77 2.15 -4.17 0.82
N GLY A 78 3.40 -4.63 0.83
CA GLY A 78 3.89 -5.55 -0.19
C GLY A 78 3.10 -6.84 -0.22
N ILE A 79 2.88 -7.43 0.94
CA ILE A 79 2.09 -8.66 1.07
C ILE A 79 0.64 -8.41 0.62
N THR A 80 0.06 -7.30 1.06
CA THR A 80 -1.32 -6.95 0.72
C THR A 80 -1.50 -6.79 -0.79
N LEU A 81 -0.56 -6.12 -1.46
CA LEU A 81 -0.66 -5.88 -2.90
C LEU A 81 -0.48 -7.16 -3.70
N ILE A 82 0.44 -8.02 -3.29
CA ILE A 82 0.63 -9.32 -3.94
C ILE A 82 -0.63 -10.17 -3.74
N SER A 83 -1.17 -10.19 -2.53
CA SER A 83 -2.40 -10.93 -2.22
C SER A 83 -3.58 -10.41 -3.02
N ALA A 84 -3.71 -9.09 -3.17
CA ALA A 84 -4.78 -8.49 -3.95
C ALA A 84 -4.72 -8.93 -5.41
N SER A 85 -3.51 -8.96 -5.99
CA SER A 85 -3.33 -9.42 -7.36
C SER A 85 -3.78 -10.89 -7.52
N ILE A 86 -3.36 -11.74 -6.60
CA ILE A 86 -3.72 -13.17 -6.63
C ILE A 86 -5.23 -13.34 -6.46
N LEU A 87 -5.84 -12.61 -5.52
CA LEU A 87 -7.27 -12.74 -5.24
C LEU A 87 -8.12 -12.30 -6.42
N HIS A 88 -7.77 -11.18 -7.07
CA HIS A 88 -8.51 -10.75 -8.26
C HIS A 88 -8.42 -11.78 -9.38
N ALA A 89 -7.25 -12.36 -9.58
CA ALA A 89 -7.08 -13.41 -10.58
C ALA A 89 -7.90 -14.67 -10.23
N SER A 90 -7.93 -15.01 -8.94
CA SER A 90 -8.61 -16.24 -8.49
C SER A 90 -10.13 -16.20 -8.65
N VAL A 91 -10.74 -15.02 -8.58
CA VAL A 91 -12.18 -14.86 -8.73
C VAL A 91 -12.59 -14.49 -10.16
N GLY A 92 -11.64 -14.50 -11.09
CA GLY A 92 -11.92 -14.27 -12.51
C GLY A 92 -12.18 -12.82 -12.87
N ASP A 93 -11.71 -11.87 -12.07
CA ASP A 93 -11.84 -10.45 -12.39
C ASP A 93 -11.03 -10.12 -13.66
N PRO A 94 -11.37 -9.00 -14.35
CA PRO A 94 -10.58 -8.55 -15.49
C PRO A 94 -9.09 -8.43 -15.14
N ILE A 95 -8.24 -8.72 -16.12
CA ILE A 95 -6.80 -8.76 -15.90
C ILE A 95 -6.25 -7.42 -15.35
N ALA A 96 -6.88 -6.32 -15.71
CA ALA A 96 -6.51 -5.00 -15.20
C ALA A 96 -6.59 -4.93 -13.67
N ASN A 97 -7.54 -5.63 -13.06
CA ASN A 97 -7.70 -5.64 -11.60
C ASN A 97 -6.55 -6.39 -10.90
N SER A 98 -5.92 -7.34 -11.59
CA SER A 98 -4.74 -8.03 -11.06
C SER A 98 -3.46 -7.24 -11.30
N ILE A 99 -3.40 -6.48 -12.38
CA ILE A 99 -2.22 -5.70 -12.74
C ILE A 99 -2.09 -4.44 -11.88
N THR A 100 -3.20 -3.78 -11.54
CA THR A 100 -3.19 -2.54 -10.78
C THR A 100 -2.44 -2.65 -9.45
N PRO A 101 -2.68 -3.68 -8.61
CA PRO A 101 -1.89 -3.84 -7.40
C PRO A 101 -0.40 -4.00 -7.66
N LEU A 102 -0.03 -4.63 -8.78
CA LEU A 102 1.38 -4.81 -9.12
C LEU A 102 2.05 -3.49 -9.52
N ILE A 103 1.31 -2.57 -10.13
CA ILE A 103 1.81 -1.23 -10.42
C ILE A 103 2.10 -0.48 -9.11
N PHE A 104 1.17 -0.54 -8.16
CA PHE A 104 1.38 0.07 -6.85
C PHE A 104 2.54 -0.59 -6.10
N LEU A 105 2.71 -1.90 -6.25
CA LEU A 105 3.85 -2.60 -5.68
C LEU A 105 5.17 -2.04 -6.24
N GLY A 106 5.21 -1.76 -7.54
CA GLY A 106 6.39 -1.15 -8.16
C GLY A 106 6.71 0.22 -7.55
N ILE A 107 5.69 1.05 -7.35
CA ILE A 107 5.87 2.35 -6.70
C ILE A 107 6.38 2.17 -5.27
N LEU A 108 5.83 1.21 -4.55
CA LEU A 108 6.26 0.90 -3.18
C LEU A 108 7.72 0.47 -3.13
N VAL A 109 8.14 -0.38 -4.07
CA VAL A 109 9.53 -0.85 -4.14
C VAL A 109 10.48 0.32 -4.40
N VAL A 110 10.13 1.23 -5.31
CA VAL A 110 10.94 2.42 -5.56
C VAL A 110 11.05 3.27 -4.30
N SER A 111 9.94 3.50 -3.61
CA SER A 111 9.93 4.23 -2.34
C SER A 111 10.87 3.59 -1.32
N HIS A 112 10.82 2.26 -1.18
CA HIS A 112 11.64 1.52 -0.24
C HIS A 112 13.12 1.63 -0.58
N ILE A 113 13.47 1.47 -1.86
CA ILE A 113 14.85 1.56 -2.31
C ILE A 113 15.43 2.94 -1.97
N PHE A 114 14.68 4.00 -2.25
CA PHE A 114 15.16 5.36 -2.00
C PHE A 114 15.16 5.71 -0.52
N TRP A 115 14.25 5.12 0.27
CA TRP A 115 14.32 5.24 1.72
C TRP A 115 15.64 4.67 2.25
N LYS A 116 16.02 3.48 1.78
CA LYS A 116 17.30 2.88 2.17
C LYS A 116 18.50 3.74 1.75
N LYS A 117 18.45 4.33 0.57
CA LYS A 117 19.51 5.25 0.13
C LYS A 117 19.64 6.46 1.02
N LEU A 118 18.51 7.04 1.45
CA LEU A 118 18.51 8.18 2.37
C LEU A 118 19.06 7.80 3.74
N LEU A 119 18.74 6.61 4.24
CA LEU A 119 19.29 6.14 5.50
C LEU A 119 20.80 6.03 5.45
N LYS A 120 21.36 5.49 4.35
CA LYS A 120 22.80 5.38 4.18
C LYS A 120 23.46 6.75 4.11
N ALA A 121 22.80 7.72 3.50
CA ALA A 121 23.35 9.07 3.37
C ALA A 121 23.41 9.81 4.71
N THR A 122 22.60 9.42 5.69
CA THR A 122 22.57 10.07 7.01
C THR A 122 23.48 9.39 8.03
N VAL A 123 24.06 8.27 7.67
CA VAL A 123 25.04 7.55 8.51
C VAL A 123 26.49 7.92 8.12
#